data_96b0371d4f1f317a8fb0fc94de993166
#
_entry.id   96b0371d4f1f317a8fb0fc94de993166
#
_cell.length_a   1.000
_cell.length_b   1.000
_cell.length_c   1.000
_cell.angle_alpha   90.00
_cell.angle_beta   90.00
_cell.angle_gamma   90.00
#
_symmetry.space_group_name_H-M   'P 1'
#
loop_
_entity.id
_entity.type
_entity.pdbx_description
1 polymer ?
#
loop_
_entity_poly.entity_id
_entity_poly.type
_entity_poly.pdbx_seq_one_letter_code
_entity_poly.pdbx_strand_id
1 'polypeptide(L)'
;MARAFLVAVFYVLASPLAAQQAGQRAMPMGKMPVGKEANITGTVIDVSCKFGNGLSGAEHRMCSQVCADNGLPLAILGNDGKLYVPVTPEMPGKGQNSKLREFAEQKVSVRGKVFAAGGAQVIQIETIVASK
;
A
#
# COMPACT_ATOMS: atom_id res chain seq x y z
N MET A 1 48.45 58.39 32.53
CA MET A 1 47.10 58.01 32.02
C MET A 1 47.32 57.02 30.90
N ALA A 2 47.29 55.73 31.20
CA ALA A 2 47.49 54.68 30.22
C ALA A 2 46.10 54.00 29.95
N ARG A 3 45.58 54.11 28.75
CA ARG A 3 44.34 53.43 28.29
C ARG A 3 44.74 52.05 27.73
N ALA A 4 44.41 51.03 28.46
CA ALA A 4 44.48 49.63 27.97
C ALA A 4 43.32 49.34 27.04
N PHE A 5 43.59 49.00 25.77
CA PHE A 5 42.64 48.45 24.82
C PHE A 5 42.54 46.94 25.03
N LEU A 6 41.38 46.48 25.48
CA LEU A 6 41.02 45.09 25.55
C LEU A 6 40.55 44.65 24.14
N VAL A 7 41.38 43.86 23.48
CA VAL A 7 40.97 43.18 22.21
C VAL A 7 40.26 41.87 22.58
N ALA A 8 38.93 41.88 22.41
CA ALA A 8 38.13 40.68 22.54
C ALA A 8 38.29 39.82 21.26
N VAL A 9 38.98 38.69 21.39
CA VAL A 9 39.09 37.69 20.35
C VAL A 9 37.86 36.83 20.37
N PHE A 10 36.95 37.03 19.39
CA PHE A 10 35.82 36.13 19.16
C PHE A 10 36.32 34.87 18.47
N TYR A 11 36.42 33.78 19.21
CA TYR A 11 36.58 32.43 18.67
C TYR A 11 35.24 31.99 18.08
N VAL A 12 35.10 32.06 16.77
CA VAL A 12 34.01 31.44 16.04
C VAL A 12 34.30 29.94 16.02
N LEU A 13 33.61 29.18 16.86
CA LEU A 13 33.61 27.74 16.82
C LEU A 13 32.83 27.30 15.56
N ALA A 14 33.56 27.08 14.47
CA ALA A 14 33.03 26.42 13.29
C ALA A 14 32.76 24.95 13.65
N SER A 15 31.52 24.63 13.98
CA SER A 15 31.08 23.24 14.10
C SER A 15 31.15 22.57 12.74
N PRO A 16 31.82 21.43 12.58
CA PRO A 16 31.78 20.69 11.33
C PRO A 16 30.37 20.10 11.15
N LEU A 17 29.63 20.65 10.19
CA LEU A 17 28.41 20.03 9.65
C LEU A 17 28.81 18.84 8.76
N ALA A 18 29.58 17.93 9.31
CA ALA A 18 29.97 16.70 8.64
C ALA A 18 29.24 15.55 9.27
N ALA A 19 28.62 14.75 8.41
CA ALA A 19 28.10 13.42 8.66
C ALA A 19 26.64 13.28 9.09
N GLN A 20 25.72 13.61 8.21
CA GLN A 20 24.47 12.87 8.12
C GLN A 20 24.20 12.39 6.68
N GLN A 21 25.22 11.98 5.98
CA GLN A 21 25.06 11.00 4.93
C GLN A 21 25.09 9.61 5.60
N ALA A 22 24.05 9.33 6.40
CA ALA A 22 23.72 7.97 6.76
C ALA A 22 23.41 7.25 5.45
N GLY A 23 24.37 6.44 5.00
CA GLY A 23 24.33 5.73 3.75
C GLY A 23 22.96 5.09 3.56
N GLN A 24 22.31 5.43 2.46
CA GLN A 24 21.22 4.63 1.92
C GLN A 24 21.83 3.25 1.62
N ARG A 25 21.87 2.40 2.65
CA ARG A 25 22.16 0.97 2.45
C ARG A 25 21.05 0.48 1.55
N ALA A 26 21.39 0.18 0.30
CA ALA A 26 20.52 -0.56 -0.58
C ALA A 26 20.04 -1.77 0.21
N MET A 27 18.74 -1.82 0.52
CA MET A 27 18.17 -2.98 1.20
C MET A 27 18.45 -4.19 0.31
N PRO A 28 19.00 -5.29 0.84
CA PRO A 28 19.18 -6.49 0.05
C PRO A 28 17.80 -6.86 -0.51
N MET A 29 17.66 -6.84 -1.83
CA MET A 29 16.46 -7.31 -2.48
C MET A 29 16.31 -8.79 -2.13
N GLY A 30 15.33 -9.10 -1.29
CA GLY A 30 14.97 -10.47 -0.98
C GLY A 30 14.64 -11.24 -2.25
N LYS A 31 14.82 -12.55 -2.23
CA LYS A 31 14.38 -13.40 -3.35
C LYS A 31 12.90 -13.14 -3.62
N MET A 32 12.57 -12.70 -4.84
CA MET A 32 11.19 -12.43 -5.22
C MET A 32 10.34 -13.69 -5.03
N PRO A 33 9.20 -13.60 -4.34
CA PRO A 33 8.30 -14.73 -4.20
C PRO A 33 7.79 -15.17 -5.58
N VAL A 34 7.64 -16.46 -5.78
CA VAL A 34 7.06 -17.02 -7.00
C VAL A 34 5.55 -17.12 -6.82
N GLY A 35 4.79 -16.27 -7.51
CA GLY A 35 3.34 -16.34 -7.55
C GLY A 35 2.84 -17.45 -8.47
N LYS A 36 1.65 -17.96 -8.18
CA LYS A 36 0.94 -18.94 -9.03
C LYS A 36 -0.14 -18.22 -9.82
N GLU A 37 -0.22 -18.49 -11.13
CA GLU A 37 -1.34 -18.03 -11.96
C GLU A 37 -2.65 -18.57 -11.40
N ALA A 38 -3.65 -17.70 -11.25
CA ALA A 38 -4.95 -18.06 -10.74
C ALA A 38 -6.06 -17.24 -11.37
N ASN A 39 -7.25 -17.84 -11.44
CA ASN A 39 -8.50 -17.17 -11.74
C ASN A 39 -9.35 -17.17 -10.47
N ILE A 40 -9.66 -15.99 -9.97
CA ILE A 40 -10.43 -15.81 -8.74
C ILE A 40 -11.79 -15.22 -9.10
N THR A 41 -12.86 -15.84 -8.62
CA THR A 41 -14.19 -15.24 -8.63
C THR A 41 -14.55 -14.84 -7.21
N GLY A 42 -15.05 -13.63 -7.02
CA GLY A 42 -15.37 -13.11 -5.70
C GLY A 42 -16.08 -11.76 -5.77
N THR A 43 -16.16 -11.08 -4.65
CA THR A 43 -16.74 -9.74 -4.53
C THR A 43 -15.66 -8.75 -4.11
N VAL A 44 -15.61 -7.60 -4.77
CA VAL A 44 -14.77 -6.49 -4.32
C VAL A 44 -15.42 -5.87 -3.10
N ILE A 45 -14.70 -5.79 -1.99
CA ILE A 45 -15.20 -5.27 -0.72
C ILE A 45 -14.31 -4.14 -0.20
N ASP A 46 -14.92 -3.22 0.54
CA ASP A 46 -14.20 -2.32 1.45
C ASP A 46 -13.82 -3.12 2.70
N VAL A 47 -12.52 -3.32 2.90
CA VAL A 47 -12.01 -4.14 4.01
C VAL A 47 -12.42 -3.56 5.36
N SER A 48 -12.33 -2.25 5.52
CA SER A 48 -12.65 -1.57 6.78
C SER A 48 -14.14 -1.67 7.12
N CYS A 49 -14.98 -1.36 6.16
CA CYS A 49 -16.44 -1.41 6.37
C CYS A 49 -16.95 -2.84 6.53
N LYS A 50 -16.42 -3.77 5.74
CA LYS A 50 -16.84 -5.18 5.82
C LYS A 50 -16.52 -5.81 7.16
N PHE A 51 -15.28 -5.68 7.63
CA PHE A 51 -14.83 -6.35 8.85
C PHE A 51 -14.99 -5.51 10.11
N GLY A 52 -14.91 -4.18 10.01
CA GLY A 52 -15.08 -3.29 11.15
C GLY A 52 -16.53 -2.96 11.48
N ASN A 53 -17.38 -2.85 10.47
CA ASN A 53 -18.77 -2.37 10.62
C ASN A 53 -19.83 -3.34 10.13
N GLY A 54 -19.45 -4.49 9.53
CA GLY A 54 -20.39 -5.45 8.97
C GLY A 54 -21.12 -4.96 7.73
N LEU A 55 -20.66 -3.89 7.07
CA LEU A 55 -21.29 -3.27 5.92
C LEU A 55 -20.78 -3.86 4.61
N SER A 56 -21.69 -4.15 3.69
CA SER A 56 -21.38 -4.60 2.33
C SER A 56 -22.65 -4.66 1.48
N GLY A 57 -22.45 -4.83 0.16
CA GLY A 57 -23.55 -5.01 -0.80
C GLY A 57 -23.87 -3.75 -1.59
N ALA A 58 -24.86 -3.85 -2.49
CA ALA A 58 -25.14 -2.82 -3.49
C ALA A 58 -25.41 -1.44 -2.89
N GLU A 59 -26.08 -1.37 -1.76
CA GLU A 59 -26.40 -0.11 -1.07
C GLU A 59 -25.15 0.56 -0.47
N HIS A 60 -24.14 -0.25 -0.14
CA HIS A 60 -22.87 0.24 0.42
C HIS A 60 -21.88 0.72 -0.65
N ARG A 61 -22.14 0.46 -1.93
CA ARG A 61 -21.20 0.70 -3.02
C ARG A 61 -20.63 2.12 -3.08
N MET A 62 -21.47 3.13 -2.95
CA MET A 62 -21.03 4.53 -2.98
C MET A 62 -20.08 4.84 -1.83
N CYS A 63 -20.41 4.38 -0.62
CA CYS A 63 -19.56 4.55 0.55
C CYS A 63 -18.21 3.84 0.34
N SER A 64 -18.22 2.61 -0.17
CA SER A 64 -17.01 1.84 -0.49
C SER A 64 -16.10 2.56 -1.49
N GLN A 65 -16.67 3.23 -2.51
CA GLN A 65 -15.92 4.03 -3.46
C GLN A 65 -15.30 5.28 -2.82
N VAL A 66 -16.04 5.98 -1.96
CA VAL A 66 -15.52 7.14 -1.21
C VAL A 66 -14.40 6.72 -0.23
N CYS A 67 -14.58 5.60 0.45
CA CYS A 67 -13.54 5.03 1.31
C CYS A 67 -12.26 4.72 0.52
N ALA A 68 -12.41 4.14 -0.67
CA ALA A 68 -11.28 3.84 -1.56
C ALA A 68 -10.55 5.10 -2.03
N ASP A 69 -11.29 6.17 -2.35
CA ASP A 69 -10.74 7.48 -2.72
C ASP A 69 -9.95 8.12 -1.56
N ASN A 70 -10.36 7.85 -0.32
CA ASN A 70 -9.66 8.27 0.89
C ASN A 70 -8.50 7.33 1.28
N GLY A 71 -8.22 6.31 0.47
CA GLY A 71 -7.09 5.41 0.69
C GLY A 71 -7.38 4.17 1.54
N LEU A 72 -8.63 3.93 1.95
CA LEU A 72 -9.00 2.69 2.62
C LEU A 72 -8.90 1.51 1.63
N PRO A 73 -8.37 0.36 2.06
CA PRO A 73 -8.09 -0.72 1.13
C PRO A 73 -9.35 -1.41 0.61
N LEU A 74 -9.43 -1.57 -0.70
CA LEU A 74 -10.31 -2.52 -1.33
C LEU A 74 -9.59 -3.87 -1.49
N ALA A 75 -10.33 -4.96 -1.37
CA ALA A 75 -9.83 -6.31 -1.60
C ALA A 75 -10.90 -7.18 -2.27
N ILE A 76 -10.52 -8.37 -2.71
CA ILE A 76 -11.44 -9.35 -3.29
C ILE A 76 -11.71 -10.44 -2.26
N LEU A 77 -12.95 -10.54 -1.80
CA LEU A 77 -13.41 -11.67 -1.03
C LEU A 77 -13.81 -12.78 -1.99
N GLY A 78 -12.95 -13.77 -2.14
CA GLY A 78 -13.16 -14.90 -3.05
C GLY A 78 -14.33 -15.79 -2.63
N ASN A 79 -14.94 -16.46 -3.60
CA ASN A 79 -15.99 -17.45 -3.33
C ASN A 79 -15.47 -18.66 -2.52
N ASP A 80 -14.15 -18.81 -2.45
CA ASP A 80 -13.46 -19.80 -1.60
C ASP A 80 -13.29 -19.34 -0.14
N GLY A 81 -13.83 -18.19 0.21
CA GLY A 81 -13.77 -17.59 1.55
C GLY A 81 -12.46 -16.91 1.90
N LYS A 82 -11.51 -16.83 0.97
CA LYS A 82 -10.23 -16.14 1.19
C LYS A 82 -10.29 -14.69 0.80
N LEU A 83 -9.55 -13.87 1.53
CA LEU A 83 -9.35 -12.46 1.22
C LEU A 83 -8.09 -12.31 0.36
N TYR A 84 -8.25 -11.78 -0.86
CA TYR A 84 -7.16 -11.50 -1.77
C TYR A 84 -6.87 -10.00 -1.77
N VAL A 85 -5.71 -9.63 -1.23
CA VAL A 85 -5.27 -8.23 -1.15
C VAL A 85 -4.48 -7.88 -2.41
N PRO A 86 -4.90 -6.86 -3.16
CA PRO A 86 -4.17 -6.46 -4.37
C PRO A 86 -2.81 -5.88 -4.05
N VAL A 87 -1.81 -6.29 -4.82
CA VAL A 87 -0.44 -5.79 -4.70
C VAL A 87 0.12 -5.44 -6.07
N THR A 88 1.16 -4.61 -6.08
CA THR A 88 1.95 -4.29 -7.28
C THR A 88 3.40 -4.75 -7.10
N PRO A 89 4.07 -5.25 -8.15
CA PRO A 89 5.50 -5.52 -8.12
C PRO A 89 6.34 -4.27 -8.31
N GLU A 90 5.73 -3.14 -8.67
CA GLU A 90 6.43 -1.89 -8.94
C GLU A 90 7.03 -1.28 -7.67
N MET A 91 8.20 -0.65 -7.80
CA MET A 91 8.87 0.08 -6.73
C MET A 91 9.32 1.45 -7.24
N PRO A 92 8.85 2.56 -6.62
CA PRO A 92 7.91 2.59 -5.49
C PRO A 92 6.51 2.13 -5.89
N GLY A 93 5.87 1.34 -5.01
CA GLY A 93 4.53 0.80 -5.24
C GLY A 93 3.44 1.86 -5.17
N LYS A 94 2.37 1.64 -5.92
CA LYS A 94 1.15 2.46 -5.85
C LYS A 94 -0.01 1.63 -5.28
N GLY A 95 -0.91 2.30 -4.56
CA GLY A 95 -2.15 1.69 -4.10
C GLY A 95 -2.96 1.12 -5.28
N GLN A 96 -3.61 -0.01 -5.06
CA GLN A 96 -4.32 -0.73 -6.13
C GLN A 96 -5.83 -0.43 -6.17
N ASN A 97 -6.32 0.48 -5.33
CA ASN A 97 -7.74 0.84 -5.29
C ASN A 97 -8.28 1.30 -6.65
N SER A 98 -7.47 1.99 -7.45
CA SER A 98 -7.88 2.45 -8.79
C SER A 98 -8.32 1.32 -9.71
N LYS A 99 -7.78 0.12 -9.56
CA LYS A 99 -8.17 -1.05 -10.36
C LYS A 99 -9.49 -1.66 -9.88
N LEU A 100 -9.86 -1.47 -8.61
CA LEU A 100 -11.00 -2.11 -7.97
C LEU A 100 -12.19 -1.18 -7.77
N ARG A 101 -11.99 0.13 -7.74
CA ARG A 101 -12.98 1.14 -7.37
C ARG A 101 -14.29 1.03 -8.16
N GLU A 102 -14.19 0.81 -9.47
CA GLU A 102 -15.38 0.68 -10.33
C GLU A 102 -16.19 -0.58 -10.02
N PHE A 103 -15.54 -1.58 -9.46
CA PHE A 103 -16.12 -2.87 -9.10
C PHE A 103 -16.52 -2.96 -7.62
N ALA A 104 -16.40 -1.86 -6.86
CA ALA A 104 -16.76 -1.85 -5.44
C ALA A 104 -18.14 -2.49 -5.21
N GLU A 105 -18.19 -3.43 -4.26
CA GLU A 105 -19.40 -4.20 -3.88
C GLU A 105 -20.02 -5.03 -5.03
N GLN A 106 -19.24 -5.33 -6.07
CA GLN A 106 -19.70 -6.16 -7.19
C GLN A 106 -18.94 -7.49 -7.26
N LYS A 107 -19.61 -8.48 -7.84
CA LYS A 107 -18.98 -9.73 -8.23
C LYS A 107 -18.04 -9.51 -9.40
N VAL A 108 -16.86 -10.09 -9.32
CA VAL A 108 -15.81 -9.99 -10.33
C VAL A 108 -15.17 -11.35 -10.62
N SER A 109 -14.64 -11.46 -11.83
CA SER A 109 -13.67 -12.49 -12.19
C SER A 109 -12.32 -11.81 -12.43
N VAL A 110 -11.30 -12.28 -11.73
CA VAL A 110 -9.96 -11.71 -11.72
C VAL A 110 -8.95 -12.77 -12.12
N ARG A 111 -8.09 -12.44 -13.08
CA ARG A 111 -6.91 -13.23 -13.42
C ARG A 111 -5.67 -12.51 -12.93
N GLY A 112 -4.72 -13.27 -12.40
CA GLY A 112 -3.46 -12.71 -11.95
C GLY A 112 -2.60 -13.73 -11.21
N LYS A 113 -1.53 -13.24 -10.60
CA LYS A 113 -0.61 -14.07 -9.81
C LYS A 113 -0.94 -13.96 -8.34
N VAL A 114 -1.18 -15.10 -7.71
CA VAL A 114 -1.45 -15.19 -6.28
C VAL A 114 -0.20 -15.64 -5.53
N PHE A 115 0.07 -14.97 -4.43
CA PHE A 115 1.15 -15.30 -3.50
C PHE A 115 0.54 -15.54 -2.12
N ALA A 116 0.99 -16.59 -1.45
CA ALA A 116 0.52 -16.95 -0.12
C ALA A 116 1.70 -16.97 0.84
N ALA A 117 1.64 -16.16 1.89
CA ALA A 117 2.63 -16.15 2.95
C ALA A 117 2.03 -15.62 4.25
N GLY A 118 2.45 -16.15 5.40
CA GLY A 118 2.05 -15.65 6.71
C GLY A 118 0.54 -15.65 6.96
N GLY A 119 -0.21 -16.59 6.32
CA GLY A 119 -1.67 -16.63 6.40
C GLY A 119 -2.41 -15.67 5.48
N ALA A 120 -1.72 -14.75 4.79
CA ALA A 120 -2.31 -13.82 3.84
C ALA A 120 -2.31 -14.39 2.42
N GLN A 121 -3.33 -14.02 1.65
CA GLN A 121 -3.38 -14.18 0.21
C GLN A 121 -3.25 -12.80 -0.43
N VAL A 122 -2.28 -12.62 -1.31
CA VAL A 122 -2.12 -11.38 -2.07
C VAL A 122 -2.18 -11.69 -3.56
N ILE A 123 -2.71 -10.75 -4.35
CA ILE A 123 -2.89 -10.94 -5.79
C ILE A 123 -2.31 -9.76 -6.58
N GLN A 124 -1.47 -10.06 -7.53
CA GLN A 124 -1.08 -9.14 -8.59
C GLN A 124 -2.10 -9.26 -9.72
N ILE A 125 -3.01 -8.30 -9.80
CA ILE A 125 -4.10 -8.31 -10.79
C ILE A 125 -3.56 -8.01 -12.18
N GLU A 126 -3.81 -8.91 -13.13
CA GLU A 126 -3.56 -8.71 -14.55
C GLU A 126 -4.82 -8.22 -15.27
N THR A 127 -5.95 -8.89 -15.02
CA THR A 127 -7.25 -8.51 -15.58
C THR A 127 -8.34 -8.65 -14.54
N ILE A 128 -9.32 -7.75 -14.59
CA ILE A 128 -10.54 -7.80 -13.79
C ILE A 128 -11.74 -7.44 -14.65
N VAL A 129 -12.81 -8.20 -14.52
CA VAL A 129 -14.08 -7.96 -15.21
C VAL A 129 -15.26 -8.21 -14.25
N ALA A 130 -16.34 -7.48 -14.45
CA ALA A 130 -17.59 -7.77 -13.74
C ALA A 130 -18.07 -9.19 -14.09
N SER A 131 -18.48 -9.94 -13.08
CA SER A 131 -19.06 -11.27 -13.21
C SER A 131 -20.56 -11.19 -12.95
N LYS A 132 -21.36 -11.90 -13.75
CA LYS A 132 -22.81 -12.03 -13.55
C LYS A 132 -23.12 -12.97 -12.40
#